data_325851713a170428b80519afe3fe64de
#
_entry.id   325851713a170428b80519afe3fe64de
#
_cell.length_a   1.000
_cell.length_b   1.000
_cell.length_c   1.000
_cell.angle_alpha   90.00
_cell.angle_beta   90.00
_cell.angle_gamma   90.00
#
_symmetry.space_group_name_H-M   'P 1'
#
loop_
_entity.id
_entity.type
_entity.pdbx_description
1 polymer ?
#
loop_
_entity_poly.entity_id
_entity_poly.type
_entity_poly.pdbx_seq_one_letter_code
_entity_poly.pdbx_strand_id
1 'polypeptide(L)'
;MTKRQNQEERSRQTQARVTQATIECILEKGIRATSTVDVARLAGVSRGALVHHYPSKTLLMQAALEDLLSREVESVRDMATQVKVGELNFDNLLQALHEHFKGDLYMVTLEYLTNARTDPDIMKVLVTLGSKFNDSLEQIWEQLVASANHTSHQNRVALNATLCMM
;
A
#
# COMPACT_ATOMS: atom_id res chain seq x y z
N MET A 1 -27.26 5.11 -15.65
CA MET A 1 -26.38 4.08 -15.04
C MET A 1 -27.07 2.72 -15.14
N THR A 2 -26.43 1.74 -15.75
CA THR A 2 -27.00 0.40 -15.90
C THR A 2 -26.94 -0.38 -14.59
N LYS A 3 -27.85 -1.36 -14.38
CA LYS A 3 -27.92 -2.22 -13.17
C LYS A 3 -26.57 -2.91 -12.89
N ARG A 4 -25.80 -3.26 -13.94
CA ARG A 4 -24.47 -3.86 -13.88
C ARG A 4 -23.42 -2.89 -13.31
N GLN A 5 -23.38 -1.63 -13.76
CA GLN A 5 -22.46 -0.60 -13.24
C GLN A 5 -22.68 -0.34 -11.75
N ASN A 6 -23.96 -0.37 -11.31
CA ASN A 6 -24.28 -0.19 -9.89
C ASN A 6 -23.82 -1.38 -9.02
N GLN A 7 -23.82 -2.60 -9.57
CA GLN A 7 -23.35 -3.80 -8.86
C GLN A 7 -21.82 -3.83 -8.75
N GLU A 8 -21.10 -3.46 -9.81
CA GLU A 8 -19.64 -3.37 -9.82
C GLU A 8 -19.14 -2.28 -8.84
N GLU A 9 -19.82 -1.16 -8.80
CA GLU A 9 -19.51 -0.07 -7.86
C GLU A 9 -19.72 -0.48 -6.40
N ARG A 10 -20.85 -1.15 -6.09
CA ARG A 10 -21.10 -1.70 -4.75
C ARG A 10 -20.06 -2.75 -4.34
N SER A 11 -19.62 -3.56 -5.30
CA SER A 11 -18.57 -4.55 -5.06
C SER A 11 -17.26 -3.89 -4.69
N ARG A 12 -16.82 -2.87 -5.46
CA ARG A 12 -15.60 -2.09 -5.17
C ARG A 12 -15.65 -1.40 -3.81
N GLN A 13 -16.77 -0.75 -3.49
CA GLN A 13 -16.95 -0.11 -2.19
C GLN A 13 -16.90 -1.13 -1.03
N THR A 14 -17.45 -2.32 -1.23
CA THR A 14 -17.39 -3.40 -0.24
C THR A 14 -15.95 -3.87 -0.05
N GLN A 15 -15.20 -4.08 -1.15
CA GLN A 15 -13.80 -4.47 -1.10
C GLN A 15 -12.95 -3.43 -0.38
N ALA A 16 -13.09 -2.14 -0.72
CA ALA A 16 -12.36 -1.05 -0.07
C ALA A 16 -12.63 -0.99 1.45
N ARG A 17 -13.89 -1.17 1.89
CA ARG A 17 -14.21 -1.23 3.32
C ARG A 17 -13.57 -2.43 4.01
N VAL A 18 -13.55 -3.57 3.34
CA VAL A 18 -12.97 -4.80 3.90
C VAL A 18 -11.44 -4.71 3.98
N THR A 19 -10.76 -4.19 2.96
CA THR A 19 -9.30 -4.01 3.00
C THR A 19 -8.91 -2.98 4.06
N GLN A 20 -9.62 -1.87 4.16
CA GLN A 20 -9.40 -0.86 5.20
C GLN A 20 -9.59 -1.44 6.61
N ALA A 21 -10.70 -2.12 6.88
CA ALA A 21 -10.94 -2.77 8.16
C ALA A 21 -9.91 -3.86 8.48
N THR A 22 -9.33 -4.50 7.48
CA THR A 22 -8.24 -5.46 7.66
C THR A 22 -6.98 -4.77 8.16
N ILE A 23 -6.61 -3.64 7.55
CA ILE A 23 -5.47 -2.81 7.96
C ILE A 23 -5.65 -2.34 9.41
N GLU A 24 -6.82 -1.81 9.75
CA GLU A 24 -7.13 -1.37 11.11
C GLU A 24 -7.03 -2.51 12.14
N CYS A 25 -7.52 -3.71 11.81
CA CYS A 25 -7.36 -4.88 12.66
C CYS A 25 -5.89 -5.30 12.81
N ILE A 26 -5.08 -5.18 11.76
CA ILE A 26 -3.65 -5.49 11.81
C ILE A 26 -2.92 -4.49 12.72
N LEU A 27 -3.21 -3.21 12.59
CA LEU A 27 -2.62 -2.15 13.42
C LEU A 27 -2.99 -2.31 14.90
N GLU A 28 -4.24 -2.71 15.19
CA GLU A 28 -4.73 -2.86 16.57
C GLU A 28 -4.13 -4.08 17.28
N LYS A 29 -4.04 -5.24 16.61
CA LYS A 29 -3.74 -6.51 17.27
C LYS A 29 -2.80 -7.46 16.52
N GLY A 30 -2.24 -7.03 15.40
CA GLY A 30 -1.31 -7.78 14.57
C GLY A 30 -1.99 -8.80 13.66
N ILE A 31 -1.21 -9.30 12.68
CA ILE A 31 -1.68 -10.23 11.64
C ILE A 31 -2.24 -11.53 12.24
N ARG A 32 -1.55 -12.11 13.24
CA ARG A 32 -1.94 -13.40 13.82
C ARG A 32 -3.30 -13.34 14.51
N ALA A 33 -3.55 -12.31 15.30
CA ALA A 33 -4.78 -12.14 16.06
C ALA A 33 -5.95 -11.61 15.21
N THR A 34 -5.69 -11.05 14.03
CA THR A 34 -6.74 -10.58 13.11
C THR A 34 -7.53 -11.77 12.56
N SER A 35 -8.86 -11.75 12.75
CA SER A 35 -9.77 -12.77 12.22
C SER A 35 -10.73 -12.21 11.16
N THR A 36 -11.19 -13.05 10.24
CA THR A 36 -12.20 -12.66 9.24
C THR A 36 -13.53 -12.23 9.87
N VAL A 37 -13.82 -12.69 11.09
CA VAL A 37 -15.01 -12.29 11.84
C VAL A 37 -14.89 -10.84 12.33
N ASP A 38 -13.73 -10.49 12.87
CA ASP A 38 -13.47 -9.11 13.33
C ASP A 38 -13.50 -8.14 12.17
N VAL A 39 -12.83 -8.51 11.06
CA VAL A 39 -12.81 -7.70 9.84
C VAL A 39 -14.22 -7.51 9.28
N ALA A 40 -15.03 -8.57 9.18
CA ALA A 40 -16.41 -8.46 8.68
C ALA A 40 -17.25 -7.52 9.57
N ARG A 41 -17.10 -7.64 10.89
CA ARG A 41 -17.80 -6.78 11.88
C ARG A 41 -17.36 -5.31 11.70
N LEU A 42 -16.06 -5.04 11.63
CA LEU A 42 -15.53 -3.69 11.50
C LEU A 42 -15.90 -3.05 10.15
N ALA A 43 -15.83 -3.83 9.05
CA ALA A 43 -16.21 -3.39 7.71
C ALA A 43 -17.72 -3.19 7.53
N GLY A 44 -18.56 -3.63 8.49
CA GLY A 44 -20.01 -3.57 8.38
C GLY A 44 -20.56 -4.45 7.24
N VAL A 45 -19.96 -5.64 7.02
CA VAL A 45 -20.37 -6.59 5.99
C VAL A 45 -20.72 -7.95 6.61
N SER A 46 -21.55 -8.75 5.93
CA SER A 46 -21.77 -10.11 6.37
C SER A 46 -20.54 -10.97 6.15
N ARG A 47 -20.33 -12.00 7.00
CA ARG A 47 -19.26 -12.98 6.82
C ARG A 47 -19.33 -13.65 5.44
N GLY A 48 -20.53 -13.94 4.96
CA GLY A 48 -20.72 -14.52 3.61
C GLY A 48 -20.24 -13.59 2.50
N ALA A 49 -20.51 -12.28 2.60
CA ALA A 49 -20.03 -11.30 1.65
C ALA A 49 -18.48 -11.19 1.68
N LEU A 50 -17.88 -11.20 2.87
CA LEU A 50 -16.42 -11.20 2.99
C LEU A 50 -15.80 -12.44 2.35
N VAL A 51 -16.29 -13.65 2.68
CA VAL A 51 -15.77 -14.91 2.14
C VAL A 51 -15.98 -15.01 0.62
N HIS A 52 -17.05 -14.41 0.10
CA HIS A 52 -17.29 -14.33 -1.35
C HIS A 52 -16.17 -13.52 -2.06
N HIS A 53 -15.71 -12.43 -1.49
CA HIS A 53 -14.62 -11.64 -2.04
C HIS A 53 -13.22 -12.22 -1.72
N TYR A 54 -13.05 -12.74 -0.51
CA TYR A 54 -11.77 -13.23 0.02
C TYR A 54 -11.96 -14.62 0.66
N PRO A 55 -11.84 -15.70 -0.14
CA PRO A 55 -12.07 -17.07 0.32
C PRO A 55 -11.15 -17.57 1.44
N SER A 56 -9.98 -16.92 1.63
CA SER A 56 -9.05 -17.26 2.69
C SER A 56 -8.50 -16.03 3.41
N LYS A 57 -8.00 -16.24 4.65
CA LYS A 57 -7.32 -15.19 5.41
C LYS A 57 -6.08 -14.68 4.65
N THR A 58 -5.32 -15.58 4.01
CA THR A 58 -4.14 -15.20 3.22
C THR A 58 -4.50 -14.26 2.06
N LEU A 59 -5.55 -14.56 1.31
CA LEU A 59 -6.02 -13.69 0.22
C LEU A 59 -6.54 -12.35 0.74
N LEU A 60 -7.21 -12.34 1.89
CA LEU A 60 -7.64 -11.11 2.54
C LEU A 60 -6.45 -10.23 2.95
N MET A 61 -5.43 -10.85 3.59
CA MET A 61 -4.21 -10.15 3.99
C MET A 61 -3.46 -9.61 2.76
N GLN A 62 -3.31 -10.43 1.71
CA GLN A 62 -2.69 -10.00 0.45
C GLN A 62 -3.40 -8.78 -0.13
N ALA A 63 -4.73 -8.82 -0.23
CA ALA A 63 -5.51 -7.72 -0.79
C ALA A 63 -5.42 -6.44 0.06
N ALA A 64 -5.38 -6.57 1.39
CA ALA A 64 -5.22 -5.44 2.29
C ALA A 64 -3.84 -4.76 2.12
N LEU A 65 -2.76 -5.54 2.02
CA LEU A 65 -1.43 -5.01 1.75
C LEU A 65 -1.34 -4.37 0.36
N GLU A 66 -1.90 -5.02 -0.66
CA GLU A 66 -1.91 -4.51 -2.04
C GLU A 66 -2.67 -3.18 -2.14
N ASP A 67 -3.80 -3.06 -1.47
CA ASP A 67 -4.59 -1.82 -1.39
C ASP A 67 -3.82 -0.71 -0.67
N LEU A 68 -3.17 -1.01 0.46
CA LEU A 68 -2.33 -0.07 1.18
C LEU A 68 -1.18 0.44 0.30
N LEU A 69 -0.38 -0.46 -0.26
CA LEU A 69 0.76 -0.09 -1.11
C LEU A 69 0.34 0.69 -2.36
N SER A 70 -0.82 0.36 -2.95
CA SER A 70 -1.34 1.09 -4.11
C SER A 70 -1.72 2.54 -3.75
N ARG A 71 -2.35 2.75 -2.59
CA ARG A 71 -2.67 4.11 -2.10
C ARG A 71 -1.41 4.92 -1.81
N GLU A 72 -0.38 4.27 -1.26
CA GLU A 72 0.91 4.90 -1.01
C GLU A 72 1.60 5.35 -2.32
N VAL A 73 1.60 4.49 -3.35
CA VAL A 73 2.12 4.83 -4.68
C VAL A 73 1.38 6.03 -5.28
N GLU A 74 0.05 6.07 -5.20
CA GLU A 74 -0.73 7.21 -5.70
C GLU A 74 -0.41 8.49 -4.93
N SER A 75 -0.30 8.42 -3.60
CA SER A 75 0.09 9.58 -2.78
C SER A 75 1.47 10.13 -3.17
N VAL A 76 2.46 9.26 -3.36
CA VAL A 76 3.81 9.66 -3.83
C VAL A 76 3.75 10.27 -5.23
N ARG A 77 2.91 9.71 -6.13
CA ARG A 77 2.71 10.23 -7.48
C ARG A 77 2.11 11.63 -7.49
N ASP A 78 1.13 11.88 -6.61
CA ASP A 78 0.51 13.19 -6.45
C ASP A 78 1.54 14.21 -5.94
N MET A 79 2.33 13.86 -4.93
CA MET A 79 3.43 14.71 -4.44
C MET A 79 4.47 15.01 -5.53
N ALA A 80 4.85 14.01 -6.33
CA ALA A 80 5.77 14.20 -7.45
C ALA A 80 5.18 15.11 -8.53
N THR A 81 3.87 15.05 -8.76
CA THR A 81 3.16 15.93 -9.68
C THR A 81 3.18 17.39 -9.17
N GLN A 82 2.93 17.61 -7.88
CA GLN A 82 3.01 18.94 -7.26
C GLN A 82 4.42 19.55 -7.39
N VAL A 83 5.46 18.73 -7.29
CA VAL A 83 6.85 19.21 -7.55
C VAL A 83 7.02 19.64 -9.01
N LYS A 84 6.52 18.86 -9.97
CA LYS A 84 6.62 19.18 -11.41
C LYS A 84 5.94 20.49 -11.78
N VAL A 85 4.81 20.81 -11.14
CA VAL A 85 4.07 22.07 -11.39
C VAL A 85 4.53 23.23 -10.50
N GLY A 86 5.52 23.02 -9.63
CA GLY A 86 6.10 24.05 -8.77
C GLY A 86 5.29 24.39 -7.52
N GLU A 87 4.26 23.59 -7.19
CA GLU A 87 3.45 23.74 -5.98
C GLU A 87 4.16 23.20 -4.73
N LEU A 88 5.07 22.26 -4.91
CA LEU A 88 5.90 21.67 -3.85
C LEU A 88 7.36 21.76 -4.25
N ASN A 89 8.25 22.22 -3.36
CA ASN A 89 9.68 22.15 -3.61
C ASN A 89 10.24 20.79 -3.21
N PHE A 90 11.45 20.45 -3.70
CA PHE A 90 12.05 19.13 -3.52
C PHE A 90 12.36 18.81 -2.05
N ASP A 91 12.79 19.78 -1.25
CA ASP A 91 13.08 19.58 0.18
C ASP A 91 11.81 19.25 0.96
N ASN A 92 10.72 19.95 0.66
CA ASN A 92 9.42 19.68 1.24
C ASN A 92 8.85 18.31 0.79
N LEU A 93 9.15 17.88 -0.45
CA LEU A 93 8.80 16.51 -0.90
C LEU A 93 9.51 15.48 -0.02
N LEU A 94 10.82 15.60 0.22
CA LEU A 94 11.55 14.65 1.04
C LEU A 94 11.03 14.60 2.48
N GLN A 95 10.71 15.75 3.04
CA GLN A 95 10.10 15.82 4.38
C GLN A 95 8.71 15.19 4.40
N ALA A 96 7.86 15.46 3.40
CA ALA A 96 6.54 14.87 3.30
C ALA A 96 6.60 13.35 3.14
N LEU A 97 7.51 12.83 2.32
CA LEU A 97 7.76 11.40 2.17
C LEU A 97 8.20 10.77 3.50
N HIS A 98 9.12 11.39 4.22
CA HIS A 98 9.58 10.90 5.51
C HIS A 98 8.43 10.80 6.53
N GLU A 99 7.59 11.83 6.65
CA GLU A 99 6.43 11.79 7.57
C GLU A 99 5.39 10.76 7.12
N HIS A 100 5.17 10.64 5.81
CA HIS A 100 4.21 9.71 5.23
C HIS A 100 4.58 8.24 5.51
N PHE A 101 5.86 7.89 5.34
CA PHE A 101 6.35 6.51 5.56
C PHE A 101 6.51 6.13 7.05
N LYS A 102 6.39 7.04 7.99
CA LYS A 102 6.37 6.72 9.43
C LYS A 102 5.01 6.22 9.93
N GLY A 103 3.95 6.34 9.14
CA GLY A 103 2.58 6.04 9.52
C GLY A 103 2.23 4.55 9.44
N ASP A 104 0.99 4.29 9.03
CA ASP A 104 0.40 2.95 8.97
C ASP A 104 1.18 1.99 8.07
N LEU A 105 1.76 2.51 6.96
CA LEU A 105 2.60 1.72 6.06
C LEU A 105 3.78 1.06 6.79
N TYR A 106 4.49 1.83 7.62
CA TYR A 106 5.61 1.29 8.41
C TYR A 106 5.17 0.20 9.36
N MET A 107 4.12 0.45 10.14
CA MET A 107 3.63 -0.50 11.14
C MET A 107 3.08 -1.78 10.50
N VAL A 108 2.30 -1.66 9.42
CA VAL A 108 1.78 -2.81 8.69
C VAL A 108 2.92 -3.60 8.04
N THR A 109 3.88 -2.94 7.41
CA THR A 109 5.05 -3.60 6.81
C THR A 109 5.87 -4.36 7.85
N LEU A 110 6.09 -3.78 9.02
CA LEU A 110 6.79 -4.43 10.14
C LEU A 110 6.05 -5.70 10.60
N GLU A 111 4.72 -5.66 10.69
CA GLU A 111 3.90 -6.83 10.99
C GLU A 111 4.05 -7.93 9.93
N TYR A 112 4.04 -7.58 8.63
CA TYR A 112 4.28 -8.56 7.56
C TYR A 112 5.68 -9.13 7.62
N LEU A 113 6.72 -8.33 7.79
CA LEU A 113 8.13 -8.77 7.91
C LEU A 113 8.31 -9.74 9.08
N THR A 114 7.75 -9.41 10.25
CA THR A 114 7.86 -10.24 11.45
C THR A 114 7.20 -11.59 11.25
N ASN A 115 6.02 -11.63 10.62
CA ASN A 115 5.28 -12.86 10.36
C ASN A 115 5.86 -13.66 9.18
N ALA A 116 6.39 -13.00 8.15
CA ALA A 116 7.03 -13.63 6.99
C ALA A 116 8.23 -14.51 7.39
N ARG A 117 8.91 -14.19 8.49
CA ARG A 117 10.02 -15.01 9.02
C ARG A 117 9.62 -16.48 9.28
N THR A 118 8.38 -16.73 9.63
CA THR A 118 7.88 -18.07 10.02
C THR A 118 6.72 -18.56 9.14
N ASP A 119 6.26 -17.76 8.19
CA ASP A 119 5.13 -18.06 7.32
C ASP A 119 5.53 -17.85 5.85
N PRO A 120 5.78 -18.94 5.08
CA PRO A 120 6.17 -18.83 3.67
C PRO A 120 5.15 -18.15 2.77
N ASP A 121 3.85 -18.27 3.07
CA ASP A 121 2.78 -17.62 2.27
C ASP A 121 2.83 -16.10 2.46
N ILE A 122 3.01 -15.64 3.69
CA ILE A 122 3.22 -14.22 3.98
C ILE A 122 4.51 -13.71 3.35
N MET A 123 5.60 -14.49 3.40
CA MET A 123 6.86 -14.14 2.74
C MET A 123 6.67 -13.94 1.24
N LYS A 124 5.96 -14.86 0.58
CA LYS A 124 5.69 -14.76 -0.86
C LYS A 124 4.87 -13.50 -1.21
N VAL A 125 3.84 -13.20 -0.41
CA VAL A 125 3.04 -11.98 -0.56
C VAL A 125 3.91 -10.75 -0.43
N LEU A 126 4.70 -10.67 0.64
CA LEU A 126 5.57 -9.53 0.93
C LEU A 126 6.60 -9.29 -0.18
N VAL A 127 7.29 -10.33 -0.64
CA VAL A 127 8.28 -10.22 -1.73
C VAL A 127 7.63 -9.76 -3.02
N THR A 128 6.48 -10.36 -3.39
CA THR A 128 5.80 -10.03 -4.65
C THR A 128 5.27 -8.59 -4.65
N LEU A 129 4.61 -8.17 -3.59
CA LEU A 129 4.02 -6.84 -3.51
C LEU A 129 5.07 -5.76 -3.24
N GLY A 130 6.10 -6.07 -2.43
CA GLY A 130 7.23 -5.18 -2.18
C GLY A 130 8.03 -4.89 -3.45
N SER A 131 8.28 -5.90 -4.30
CA SER A 131 8.92 -5.66 -5.61
C SER A 131 8.10 -4.72 -6.48
N LYS A 132 6.80 -4.96 -6.64
CA LYS A 132 5.90 -4.08 -7.41
C LYS A 132 5.87 -2.64 -6.88
N PHE A 133 5.87 -2.51 -5.56
CA PHE A 133 5.89 -1.21 -4.90
C PHE A 133 7.18 -0.45 -5.21
N ASN A 134 8.34 -1.10 -5.04
CA ASN A 134 9.64 -0.52 -5.37
C ASN A 134 9.74 -0.12 -6.86
N ASP A 135 9.30 -0.99 -7.78
CA ASP A 135 9.29 -0.69 -9.21
C ASP A 135 8.43 0.55 -9.52
N SER A 136 7.30 0.70 -8.84
CA SER A 136 6.42 1.86 -9.01
C SER A 136 7.06 3.15 -8.49
N LEU A 137 7.73 3.10 -7.33
CA LEU A 137 8.45 4.25 -6.78
C LEU A 137 9.64 4.63 -7.66
N GLU A 138 10.40 3.65 -8.18
CA GLU A 138 11.51 3.90 -9.11
C GLU A 138 11.02 4.63 -10.36
N GLN A 139 9.90 4.21 -10.96
CA GLN A 139 9.30 4.88 -12.12
C GLN A 139 8.87 6.32 -11.82
N ILE A 140 8.27 6.58 -10.67
CA ILE A 140 7.87 7.94 -10.27
C ILE A 140 9.13 8.81 -10.09
N TRP A 141 10.15 8.27 -9.44
CA TRP A 141 11.41 8.94 -9.21
C TRP A 141 12.13 9.28 -10.52
N GLU A 142 12.25 8.33 -11.44
CA GLU A 142 12.85 8.57 -12.76
C GLU A 142 12.14 9.69 -13.52
N GLN A 143 10.81 9.72 -13.48
CA GLN A 143 10.02 10.78 -14.09
C GLN A 143 10.21 12.15 -13.42
N LEU A 144 10.41 12.17 -12.10
CA LEU A 144 10.62 13.40 -11.34
C LEU A 144 12.01 14.01 -11.64
N VAL A 145 13.04 13.17 -11.70
CA VAL A 145 14.46 13.60 -11.80
C VAL A 145 14.94 13.66 -13.25
N ALA A 146 14.25 13.05 -14.21
CA ALA A 146 14.58 13.16 -15.66
C ALA A 146 14.63 14.62 -16.17
N SER A 147 13.90 15.52 -15.51
CA SER A 147 13.94 16.97 -15.79
C SER A 147 15.20 17.67 -15.24
N ALA A 148 16.01 17.02 -14.41
CA ALA A 148 17.13 17.63 -13.69
C ALA A 148 18.52 17.27 -14.26
N ASN A 149 18.61 16.73 -15.51
CA ASN A 149 19.87 16.37 -16.20
C ASN A 149 20.80 15.39 -15.46
N HIS A 150 20.26 14.55 -14.57
CA HIS A 150 21.04 13.49 -13.91
C HIS A 150 20.96 12.17 -14.67
N THR A 151 22.00 11.34 -14.58
CA THR A 151 21.99 10.01 -15.19
C THR A 151 21.03 9.07 -14.44
N SER A 152 20.44 8.12 -15.15
CA SER A 152 19.55 7.08 -14.60
C SER A 152 20.19 6.35 -13.39
N HIS A 153 21.51 6.13 -13.40
CA HIS A 153 22.23 5.51 -12.31
C HIS A 153 22.30 6.41 -11.05
N GLN A 154 22.56 7.70 -11.21
CA GLN A 154 22.58 8.66 -10.10
C GLN A 154 21.21 8.80 -9.45
N ASN A 155 20.15 8.79 -10.27
CA ASN A 155 18.77 8.83 -9.80
C ASN A 155 18.42 7.60 -8.96
N ARG A 156 18.84 6.42 -9.39
CA ARG A 156 18.60 5.16 -8.67
C ARG A 156 19.36 5.09 -7.35
N VAL A 157 20.59 5.57 -7.31
CA VAL A 157 21.37 5.67 -6.07
C VAL A 157 20.72 6.64 -5.09
N ALA A 158 20.26 7.80 -5.55
CA ALA A 158 19.57 8.78 -4.72
C ALA A 158 18.24 8.25 -4.17
N LEU A 159 17.43 7.56 -5.00
CA LEU A 159 16.19 6.92 -4.57
C LEU A 159 16.45 5.85 -3.49
N ASN A 160 17.38 4.94 -3.75
CA ASN A 160 17.73 3.89 -2.79
C ASN A 160 18.28 4.47 -1.48
N ALA A 161 19.11 5.50 -1.54
CA ALA A 161 19.60 6.19 -0.35
C ALA A 161 18.44 6.83 0.45
N THR A 162 17.48 7.44 -0.23
CA THR A 162 16.29 8.04 0.39
C THR A 162 15.41 6.97 1.05
N LEU A 163 15.15 5.86 0.36
CA LEU A 163 14.35 4.74 0.88
C LEU A 163 15.04 3.99 2.03
N CYS A 164 16.40 3.90 2.02
CA CYS A 164 17.13 3.27 3.11
C CYS A 164 17.24 4.15 4.38
N MET A 165 17.02 5.46 4.27
CA MET A 165 17.02 6.39 5.39
C MET A 165 15.63 6.58 6.04
N MET A 166 14.58 6.02 5.45
CA MET A 166 13.20 6.00 5.96
C MET A 166 12.92 4.71 6.73
#